data_60cdb47d0ff7d880cb99f18bddd8a2a7
#
_entry.id   60cdb47d0ff7d880cb99f18bddd8a2a7
#
_cell.length_a   1.000
_cell.length_b   1.000
_cell.length_c   1.000
_cell.angle_alpha   90.00
_cell.angle_beta   90.00
_cell.angle_gamma   90.00
#
_symmetry.space_group_name_H-M   'P 1'
#
loop_
_entity.id
_entity.type
_entity.pdbx_description
1 polymer ?
#
loop_
_entity_poly.entity_id
_entity_poly.type
_entity_poly.pdbx_seq_one_letter_code
_entity_poly.pdbx_strand_id
1 'polypeptide(L)'
;MNNLFDVFIIGGGINGCGVARDAAGRGYSVYLAEKSDIASGTSSASSKLIHGGLRYLENYEFSLVRASLRERDILINIAPHIIKEMRFILPYHKNLRPVWLLKLGMLLYDNLYSSKHIKRSSYFKIPFHESKSTLTEAFNKGFEYSDCITDDARLTVLNAADAKRLGGDINTRTIVKNMEQKKGVWNIEVMNTISNETKYVRAKVVVNATGPWVDSFLNNHSKQTKFDNIRLVKGSHIVVKKLFNHSHAYIFQNGDGRVFFAVPWENEFTFIGTTDVDFIGDLDNFSASDDEINYLCKSANQYFRSDISSNDVIKHWSGVRPLYQDGSKKAQKASRDYIIKEDSRDNKSALINIFGGKMTTFRQLSEEVADKVGSILGEKKSPWTSDVHLPGGDFSLTEKTKIVDSLAKKYEYLDFHYIQRLFNLYGTRVEYILKNVSSTKDLGLHFGRDLYQVEVDYLMQEEFALCPEDVLERRTKLYLFLDYDKIENLDNYMKNKKEG
;
A
#
# COMPACT_ATOMS: atom_id res chain seq x y z
N MET A 1 -30.93 -15.34 7.49
CA MET A 1 -30.57 -15.36 8.92
C MET A 1 -29.83 -14.07 9.24
N ASN A 2 -30.28 -13.30 10.23
CA ASN A 2 -29.60 -12.06 10.64
C ASN A 2 -28.34 -12.43 11.45
N ASN A 3 -27.23 -12.66 10.79
CA ASN A 3 -25.97 -12.95 11.47
C ASN A 3 -25.51 -11.70 12.23
N LEU A 4 -25.23 -11.85 13.52
CA LEU A 4 -24.59 -10.83 14.33
C LEU A 4 -23.07 -11.00 14.25
N PHE A 5 -22.40 -10.08 13.59
CA PHE A 5 -20.94 -10.06 13.53
C PHE A 5 -20.34 -9.48 14.81
N ASP A 6 -19.14 -9.93 15.15
CA ASP A 6 -18.36 -9.33 16.24
C ASP A 6 -17.86 -7.95 15.82
N VAL A 7 -17.36 -7.86 14.57
CA VAL A 7 -16.76 -6.63 14.02
C VAL A 7 -17.31 -6.33 12.63
N PHE A 8 -17.75 -5.08 12.43
CA PHE A 8 -18.04 -4.50 11.12
C PHE A 8 -16.99 -3.45 10.78
N ILE A 9 -16.32 -3.59 9.64
CA ILE A 9 -15.24 -2.71 9.21
C ILE A 9 -15.68 -1.92 7.98
N ILE A 10 -15.47 -0.60 8.01
CA ILE A 10 -15.81 0.32 6.93
C ILE A 10 -14.53 0.79 6.27
N GLY A 11 -14.32 0.41 5.00
CA GLY A 11 -13.16 0.79 4.18
C GLY A 11 -12.20 -0.37 3.93
N GLY A 12 -11.93 -0.63 2.64
CA GLY A 12 -11.02 -1.67 2.12
C GLY A 12 -9.61 -1.15 1.82
N GLY A 13 -9.16 -0.11 2.52
CA GLY A 13 -7.77 0.33 2.52
C GLY A 13 -6.90 -0.57 3.41
N ILE A 14 -5.58 -0.31 3.45
CA ILE A 14 -4.61 -1.14 4.18
C ILE A 14 -4.96 -1.31 5.67
N ASN A 15 -5.46 -0.24 6.33
CA ASN A 15 -5.85 -0.33 7.73
C ASN A 15 -7.06 -1.24 7.92
N GLY A 16 -8.14 -1.05 7.12
CA GLY A 16 -9.33 -1.89 7.22
C GLY A 16 -9.07 -3.35 6.88
N CYS A 17 -8.32 -3.62 5.81
CA CYS A 17 -7.94 -4.99 5.44
C CYS A 17 -7.02 -5.65 6.47
N GLY A 18 -6.08 -4.88 7.06
CA GLY A 18 -5.23 -5.36 8.14
C GLY A 18 -6.02 -5.73 9.40
N VAL A 19 -6.98 -4.86 9.81
CA VAL A 19 -7.89 -5.14 10.94
C VAL A 19 -8.76 -6.36 10.64
N ALA A 20 -9.27 -6.48 9.41
CA ALA A 20 -10.08 -7.63 9.01
C ALA A 20 -9.30 -8.94 9.12
N ARG A 21 -8.03 -8.95 8.63
CA ARG A 21 -7.13 -10.09 8.74
C ARG A 21 -6.85 -10.46 10.18
N ASP A 22 -6.47 -9.48 11.00
CA ASP A 22 -6.09 -9.74 12.39
C ASP A 22 -7.30 -10.25 13.19
N ALA A 23 -8.44 -9.57 13.10
CA ALA A 23 -9.66 -9.96 13.80
C ALA A 23 -10.17 -11.35 13.38
N ALA A 24 -10.21 -11.64 12.07
CA ALA A 24 -10.62 -12.95 11.56
C ALA A 24 -9.69 -14.07 12.03
N GLY A 25 -8.37 -13.85 12.01
CA GLY A 25 -7.40 -14.83 12.48
C GLY A 25 -7.43 -15.06 13.99
N ARG A 26 -7.90 -14.10 14.77
CA ARG A 26 -8.24 -14.30 16.18
C ARG A 26 -9.57 -15.01 16.37
N GLY A 27 -10.32 -15.32 15.29
CA GLY A 27 -11.59 -16.03 15.32
C GLY A 27 -12.78 -15.16 15.71
N TYR A 28 -12.70 -13.82 15.51
CA TYR A 28 -13.87 -12.96 15.52
C TYR A 28 -14.61 -13.06 14.18
N SER A 29 -15.94 -12.99 14.21
CA SER A 29 -16.74 -12.89 12.99
C SER A 29 -16.64 -11.47 12.43
N VAL A 30 -16.16 -11.33 11.20
CA VAL A 30 -15.82 -10.05 10.56
C VAL A 30 -16.67 -9.84 9.33
N TYR A 31 -17.22 -8.62 9.17
CA TYR A 31 -17.79 -8.09 7.94
C TYR A 31 -17.02 -6.84 7.53
N LEU A 32 -16.52 -6.78 6.30
CA LEU A 32 -15.90 -5.59 5.74
C LEU A 32 -16.71 -5.07 4.56
N ALA A 33 -17.02 -3.76 4.57
CA ALA A 33 -17.66 -3.05 3.47
C ALA A 33 -16.68 -2.04 2.84
N GLU A 34 -16.42 -2.18 1.54
CA GLU A 34 -15.64 -1.25 0.72
C GLU A 34 -16.50 -0.70 -0.43
N LYS A 35 -16.61 0.63 -0.53
CA LYS A 35 -17.48 1.29 -1.52
C LYS A 35 -17.06 1.04 -2.97
N SER A 36 -15.78 0.78 -3.19
CA SER A 36 -15.18 0.55 -4.52
C SER A 36 -14.45 -0.80 -4.54
N ASP A 37 -13.23 -0.84 -5.07
CA ASP A 37 -12.35 -1.99 -5.00
C ASP A 37 -11.42 -1.92 -3.80
N ILE A 38 -10.88 -3.05 -3.37
CA ILE A 38 -9.80 -3.11 -2.37
C ILE A 38 -8.62 -2.27 -2.83
N ALA A 39 -8.10 -1.43 -1.93
CA ALA A 39 -7.01 -0.50 -2.19
C ALA A 39 -7.32 0.63 -3.19
N SER A 40 -8.55 0.89 -3.59
CA SER A 40 -8.90 1.91 -4.60
C SER A 40 -8.57 3.35 -4.18
N GLY A 41 -8.45 3.63 -2.87
CA GLY A 41 -8.08 4.94 -2.34
C GLY A 41 -6.56 5.12 -2.18
N THR A 42 -6.15 5.76 -1.09
CA THR A 42 -4.74 6.10 -0.79
C THR A 42 -3.81 4.87 -0.74
N SER A 43 -4.34 3.68 -0.50
CA SER A 43 -3.56 2.45 -0.32
C SER A 43 -2.94 1.89 -1.61
N SER A 44 -3.29 2.39 -2.80
CA SER A 44 -2.59 2.11 -4.08
C SER A 44 -1.82 3.32 -4.61
N ALA A 45 -1.98 4.47 -3.97
CA ALA A 45 -1.41 5.75 -4.41
C ALA A 45 -0.28 6.25 -3.48
N SER A 46 0.39 5.34 -2.77
CA SER A 46 1.53 5.65 -1.91
C SER A 46 2.83 5.80 -2.72
N SER A 47 3.93 6.14 -2.03
CA SER A 47 5.28 6.08 -2.61
C SER A 47 5.84 4.64 -2.68
N LYS A 48 5.03 3.62 -2.39
CA LYS A 48 5.34 2.18 -2.46
C LYS A 48 6.54 1.76 -1.61
N LEU A 49 6.75 2.45 -0.48
CA LEU A 49 7.87 2.21 0.42
C LEU A 49 7.40 1.69 1.79
N ILE A 50 8.12 0.70 2.27
CA ILE A 50 8.10 0.25 3.66
C ILE A 50 9.41 0.73 4.28
N HIS A 51 9.34 1.80 5.09
CA HIS A 51 10.52 2.53 5.50
C HIS A 51 10.46 3.00 6.95
N GLY A 52 11.63 3.08 7.60
CA GLY A 52 11.75 3.59 8.97
C GLY A 52 11.51 5.09 9.10
N GLY A 53 11.64 5.84 7.98
CA GLY A 53 11.46 7.28 8.00
C GLY A 53 12.68 8.03 8.53
N LEU A 54 13.82 7.90 7.87
CA LEU A 54 15.10 8.55 8.23
C LEU A 54 14.94 10.05 8.58
N ARG A 55 14.05 10.76 7.88
CA ARG A 55 13.76 12.17 8.10
C ARG A 55 13.10 12.46 9.47
N TYR A 56 12.41 11.51 10.07
CA TYR A 56 11.76 11.71 11.38
C TYR A 56 12.78 11.83 12.52
N LEU A 57 14.03 11.37 12.31
CA LEU A 57 15.13 11.61 13.24
C LEU A 57 15.42 13.11 13.44
N GLU A 58 15.16 13.94 12.41
CA GLU A 58 15.31 15.41 12.52
C GLU A 58 14.29 16.04 13.49
N ASN A 59 13.16 15.36 13.70
CA ASN A 59 12.10 15.78 14.63
C ASN A 59 12.19 15.04 15.97
N TYR A 60 13.28 14.29 16.23
CA TYR A 60 13.49 13.47 17.44
C TYR A 60 12.43 12.40 17.69
N GLU A 61 11.73 11.93 16.64
CA GLU A 61 10.68 10.90 16.70
C GLU A 61 11.31 9.47 16.74
N PHE A 62 12.23 9.22 17.68
CA PHE A 62 12.99 7.96 17.73
C PHE A 62 12.12 6.73 17.94
N SER A 63 11.06 6.83 18.75
CA SER A 63 10.12 5.74 18.99
C SER A 63 9.38 5.32 17.72
N LEU A 64 8.92 6.30 16.94
CA LEU A 64 8.24 6.07 15.68
C LEU A 64 9.18 5.45 14.63
N VAL A 65 10.44 5.92 14.56
CA VAL A 65 11.46 5.34 13.67
C VAL A 65 11.73 3.89 14.07
N ARG A 66 11.93 3.61 15.37
CA ARG A 66 12.19 2.25 15.87
C ARG A 66 11.01 1.30 15.55
N ALA A 67 9.78 1.73 15.82
CA ALA A 67 8.58 0.94 15.51
C ALA A 67 8.49 0.67 13.99
N SER A 68 8.70 1.69 13.15
CA SER A 68 8.68 1.55 11.70
C SER A 68 9.77 0.60 11.17
N LEU A 69 10.98 0.64 11.74
CA LEU A 69 12.06 -0.27 11.37
C LEU A 69 11.76 -1.72 11.78
N ARG A 70 11.15 -1.92 12.95
CA ARG A 70 10.69 -3.24 13.41
C ARG A 70 9.61 -3.79 12.48
N GLU A 71 8.60 -2.99 12.17
CA GLU A 71 7.52 -3.41 11.26
C GLU A 71 8.04 -3.68 9.85
N ARG A 72 9.01 -2.90 9.34
CA ARG A 72 9.69 -3.19 8.07
C ARG A 72 10.29 -4.59 8.04
N ASP A 73 10.96 -4.98 9.13
CA ASP A 73 11.60 -6.30 9.24
C ASP A 73 10.56 -7.43 9.36
N ILE A 74 9.47 -7.22 10.06
CA ILE A 74 8.34 -8.16 10.11
C ILE A 74 7.72 -8.30 8.71
N LEU A 75 7.42 -7.19 8.04
CA LEU A 75 6.72 -7.18 6.77
C LEU A 75 7.50 -7.85 5.64
N ILE A 76 8.84 -7.66 5.57
CA ILE A 76 9.67 -8.35 4.57
C ILE A 76 9.68 -9.87 4.80
N ASN A 77 9.56 -10.32 6.05
CA ASN A 77 9.51 -11.74 6.37
C ASN A 77 8.14 -12.36 6.05
N ILE A 78 7.04 -11.67 6.35
CA ILE A 78 5.70 -12.24 6.13
C ILE A 78 5.20 -12.10 4.69
N ALA A 79 5.82 -11.26 3.87
CA ALA A 79 5.47 -11.04 2.45
C ALA A 79 6.70 -10.92 1.53
N PRO A 80 7.62 -11.91 1.53
CA PRO A 80 8.92 -11.83 0.85
C PRO A 80 8.83 -11.81 -0.67
N HIS A 81 7.68 -12.15 -1.26
CA HIS A 81 7.45 -12.07 -2.70
C HIS A 81 7.19 -10.63 -3.16
N ILE A 82 6.48 -9.80 -2.39
CA ILE A 82 6.09 -8.44 -2.77
C ILE A 82 6.88 -7.34 -2.05
N ILE A 83 7.62 -7.66 -0.99
CA ILE A 83 8.46 -6.69 -0.26
C ILE A 83 9.93 -7.05 -0.47
N LYS A 84 10.72 -6.08 -0.92
CA LYS A 84 12.14 -6.27 -1.26
C LYS A 84 12.99 -5.16 -0.66
N GLU A 85 14.22 -5.50 -0.23
CA GLU A 85 15.21 -4.47 0.11
C GLU A 85 15.45 -3.57 -1.11
N MET A 86 15.51 -2.27 -0.87
CA MET A 86 15.87 -1.24 -1.84
C MET A 86 16.96 -0.36 -1.26
N ARG A 87 18.07 -0.22 -2.00
CA ARG A 87 19.13 0.75 -1.67
C ARG A 87 18.72 2.13 -2.15
N PHE A 88 18.88 3.13 -1.30
CA PHE A 88 18.62 4.53 -1.61
C PHE A 88 19.90 5.33 -1.63
N ILE A 89 20.11 6.11 -2.67
CA ILE A 89 21.19 7.06 -2.81
C ILE A 89 20.69 8.44 -2.39
N LEU A 90 21.36 9.06 -1.44
CA LEU A 90 21.21 10.46 -1.07
C LEU A 90 22.44 11.23 -1.59
N PRO A 91 22.36 11.92 -2.75
CA PRO A 91 23.44 12.78 -3.24
C PRO A 91 23.63 13.95 -2.28
N TYR A 92 24.87 14.20 -1.88
CA TYR A 92 25.16 15.27 -0.93
C TYR A 92 25.39 16.60 -1.64
N HIS A 93 24.71 17.63 -1.17
CA HIS A 93 24.97 19.03 -1.56
C HIS A 93 25.02 19.94 -0.32
N LYS A 94 25.57 21.15 -0.49
CA LYS A 94 25.86 22.07 0.62
C LYS A 94 24.63 22.56 1.42
N ASN A 95 23.43 22.46 0.86
CA ASN A 95 22.20 22.84 1.55
C ASN A 95 21.65 21.74 2.47
N LEU A 96 22.24 20.53 2.41
CA LEU A 96 21.95 19.46 3.37
C LEU A 96 22.68 19.72 4.70
N ARG A 97 22.30 18.97 5.72
CA ARG A 97 23.01 18.93 7.00
C ARG A 97 24.49 18.57 6.79
N PRO A 98 25.41 19.04 7.66
CA PRO A 98 26.81 18.67 7.57
C PRO A 98 27.04 17.17 7.49
N VAL A 99 28.03 16.73 6.70
CA VAL A 99 28.35 15.31 6.45
C VAL A 99 28.46 14.49 7.75
N TRP A 100 29.10 15.05 8.79
CA TRP A 100 29.27 14.35 10.07
C TRP A 100 27.92 14.08 10.76
N LEU A 101 26.98 15.03 10.67
CA LEU A 101 25.65 14.89 11.27
C LEU A 101 24.80 13.87 10.50
N LEU A 102 24.89 13.85 9.14
CA LEU A 102 24.25 12.82 8.32
C LEU A 102 24.82 11.43 8.63
N LYS A 103 26.14 11.29 8.80
CA LYS A 103 26.77 10.05 9.26
C LYS A 103 26.24 9.57 10.59
N LEU A 104 26.11 10.48 11.55
CA LEU A 104 25.54 10.18 12.87
C LEU A 104 24.08 9.76 12.76
N GLY A 105 23.26 10.48 11.97
CA GLY A 105 21.86 10.13 11.72
C GLY A 105 21.69 8.74 11.10
N MET A 106 22.52 8.39 10.13
CA MET A 106 22.52 7.06 9.51
C MET A 106 23.01 5.97 10.46
N LEU A 107 24.02 6.25 11.27
CA LEU A 107 24.46 5.33 12.32
C LEU A 107 23.35 5.07 13.33
N LEU A 108 22.62 6.09 13.76
CA LEU A 108 21.46 5.95 14.63
C LEU A 108 20.36 5.13 13.94
N TYR A 109 20.04 5.42 12.69
CA TYR A 109 19.03 4.70 11.90
C TYR A 109 19.33 3.20 11.83
N ASP A 110 20.58 2.83 11.53
CA ASP A 110 21.03 1.45 11.43
C ASP A 110 21.02 0.70 12.77
N ASN A 111 21.07 1.42 13.92
CA ASN A 111 21.18 0.83 15.26
C ASN A 111 19.91 0.96 16.11
N LEU A 112 18.92 1.76 15.71
CA LEU A 112 17.62 1.83 16.40
C LEU A 112 16.87 0.51 16.36
N TYR A 113 17.05 -0.27 15.27
CA TYR A 113 16.59 -1.64 15.15
C TYR A 113 17.53 -2.40 14.20
N SER A 114 18.11 -3.49 14.68
CA SER A 114 19.05 -4.29 13.89
C SER A 114 18.31 -5.34 13.08
N SER A 115 18.29 -5.19 11.76
CA SER A 115 17.75 -6.18 10.83
C SER A 115 18.83 -7.13 10.35
N LYS A 116 18.47 -8.40 10.14
CA LYS A 116 19.33 -9.40 9.51
C LYS A 116 19.27 -9.37 7.98
N HIS A 117 18.24 -8.72 7.43
CA HIS A 117 17.89 -8.75 6.01
C HIS A 117 18.22 -7.44 5.28
N ILE A 118 18.59 -6.40 6.01
CA ILE A 118 18.76 -5.05 5.48
C ILE A 118 20.23 -4.61 5.63
N LYS A 119 20.83 -4.18 4.52
CA LYS A 119 22.20 -3.69 4.50
C LYS A 119 22.34 -2.36 5.24
N ARG A 120 23.43 -2.19 5.95
CA ARG A 120 23.74 -0.93 6.65
C ARG A 120 24.04 0.20 5.69
N SER A 121 23.92 1.41 6.18
CA SER A 121 24.25 2.63 5.45
C SER A 121 25.76 2.76 5.19
N SER A 122 26.08 3.47 4.12
CA SER A 122 27.47 3.74 3.71
C SER A 122 27.64 5.16 3.17
N TYR A 123 28.85 5.69 3.26
CA TYR A 123 29.27 6.94 2.62
C TYR A 123 30.18 6.63 1.46
N PHE A 124 29.99 7.29 0.32
CA PHE A 124 30.78 7.03 -0.88
C PHE A 124 31.10 8.31 -1.67
N LYS A 125 32.06 8.19 -2.61
CA LYS A 125 32.37 9.22 -3.60
C LYS A 125 31.71 8.87 -4.93
N ILE A 126 30.90 9.77 -5.49
CA ILE A 126 30.12 9.53 -6.72
C ILE A 126 30.98 9.17 -7.93
N PRO A 127 32.19 9.76 -8.17
CA PRO A 127 33.03 9.37 -9.30
C PRO A 127 33.41 7.89 -9.36
N PHE A 128 33.31 7.18 -8.24
CA PHE A 128 33.62 5.74 -8.13
C PHE A 128 32.39 4.88 -7.90
N HIS A 129 31.18 5.43 -8.14
CA HIS A 129 29.91 4.78 -7.91
C HIS A 129 29.09 4.72 -9.21
N GLU A 130 28.21 3.73 -9.34
CA GLU A 130 27.35 3.56 -10.52
C GLU A 130 26.42 4.76 -10.80
N SER A 131 26.08 5.55 -9.79
CA SER A 131 25.29 6.78 -9.93
C SER A 131 26.01 7.90 -10.71
N LYS A 132 27.30 7.76 -11.02
CA LYS A 132 28.10 8.73 -11.79
C LYS A 132 27.49 9.04 -13.16
N SER A 133 26.99 8.04 -13.84
CA SER A 133 26.39 8.21 -15.18
C SER A 133 25.02 8.87 -15.15
N THR A 134 24.37 8.88 -14.00
CA THR A 134 22.98 9.32 -13.81
C THR A 134 22.90 10.74 -13.27
N LEU A 135 23.72 11.08 -12.27
CA LEU A 135 23.69 12.37 -11.59
C LEU A 135 24.53 13.41 -12.33
N THR A 136 24.12 14.68 -12.21
CA THR A 136 24.90 15.83 -12.73
C THR A 136 26.25 15.91 -12.03
N GLU A 137 27.21 16.62 -12.62
CA GLU A 137 28.57 16.80 -12.08
C GLU A 137 28.65 17.65 -10.81
N ALA A 138 27.55 18.27 -10.44
CA ALA A 138 27.44 19.03 -9.18
C ALA A 138 27.61 18.16 -7.92
N PHE A 139 27.42 16.84 -8.05
CA PHE A 139 27.47 15.91 -6.91
C PHE A 139 28.77 15.11 -6.91
N ASN A 140 29.55 15.21 -5.83
CA ASN A 140 30.84 14.53 -5.67
C ASN A 140 30.83 13.39 -4.68
N LYS A 141 29.86 13.36 -3.79
CA LYS A 141 29.73 12.40 -2.69
C LYS A 141 28.25 12.16 -2.37
N GLY A 142 27.97 11.05 -1.74
CA GLY A 142 26.63 10.64 -1.35
C GLY A 142 26.65 9.65 -0.21
N PHE A 143 25.46 9.32 0.22
CA PHE A 143 25.17 8.29 1.19
C PHE A 143 24.28 7.26 0.56
N GLU A 144 24.47 6.01 0.97
CA GLU A 144 23.50 4.94 0.73
C GLU A 144 22.92 4.48 2.04
N TYR A 145 21.66 4.12 2.02
CA TYR A 145 20.98 3.41 3.09
C TYR A 145 19.93 2.47 2.50
N SER A 146 19.42 1.56 3.30
CA SER A 146 18.39 0.61 2.84
C SER A 146 17.08 0.83 3.56
N ASP A 147 16.02 0.75 2.77
CA ASP A 147 14.65 0.51 3.20
C ASP A 147 14.04 -0.59 2.32
N CYS A 148 12.70 -0.68 2.23
CA CYS A 148 12.06 -1.66 1.37
C CYS A 148 11.11 -0.97 0.39
N ILE A 149 11.00 -1.55 -0.81
CA ILE A 149 9.93 -1.28 -1.76
C ILE A 149 8.86 -2.38 -1.66
N THR A 150 7.62 -2.01 -1.88
CA THR A 150 6.47 -2.93 -1.92
C THR A 150 5.52 -2.58 -3.05
N ASP A 151 4.71 -3.54 -3.47
CA ASP A 151 3.46 -3.24 -4.17
C ASP A 151 2.39 -2.97 -3.11
N ASP A 152 2.03 -1.71 -2.93
CA ASP A 152 1.10 -1.23 -1.91
C ASP A 152 -0.32 -1.78 -2.09
N ALA A 153 -0.81 -1.84 -3.33
CA ALA A 153 -2.11 -2.41 -3.64
C ALA A 153 -2.11 -3.92 -3.38
N ARG A 154 -1.07 -4.65 -3.83
CA ARG A 154 -0.91 -6.09 -3.56
C ARG A 154 -0.90 -6.38 -2.06
N LEU A 155 -0.13 -5.60 -1.29
CA LEU A 155 -0.08 -5.77 0.16
C LEU A 155 -1.47 -5.63 0.80
N THR A 156 -2.27 -4.68 0.32
CA THR A 156 -3.64 -4.47 0.80
C THR A 156 -4.57 -5.62 0.40
N VAL A 157 -4.52 -6.03 -0.88
CA VAL A 157 -5.33 -7.14 -1.42
C VAL A 157 -5.02 -8.46 -0.72
N LEU A 158 -3.75 -8.75 -0.45
CA LEU A 158 -3.36 -9.98 0.24
C LEU A 158 -3.88 -10.03 1.67
N ASN A 159 -3.97 -8.89 2.39
CA ASN A 159 -4.61 -8.84 3.70
C ASN A 159 -6.12 -9.13 3.61
N ALA A 160 -6.82 -8.58 2.60
CA ALA A 160 -8.24 -8.86 2.37
C ALA A 160 -8.49 -10.32 1.98
N ALA A 161 -7.67 -10.87 1.09
CA ALA A 161 -7.76 -12.28 0.65
C ALA A 161 -7.49 -13.25 1.82
N ASP A 162 -6.52 -12.93 2.69
CA ASP A 162 -6.24 -13.73 3.88
C ASP A 162 -7.39 -13.64 4.90
N ALA A 163 -7.97 -12.44 5.10
CA ALA A 163 -9.16 -12.27 5.94
C ALA A 163 -10.34 -13.14 5.44
N LYS A 164 -10.59 -13.17 4.12
CA LYS A 164 -11.60 -14.05 3.49
C LYS A 164 -11.29 -15.53 3.75
N ARG A 165 -10.04 -15.96 3.56
CA ARG A 165 -9.59 -17.34 3.82
C ARG A 165 -9.80 -17.74 5.29
N LEU A 166 -9.69 -16.79 6.21
CA LEU A 166 -9.90 -16.97 7.65
C LEU A 166 -11.39 -16.84 8.07
N GLY A 167 -12.30 -16.76 7.12
CA GLY A 167 -13.76 -16.73 7.35
C GLY A 167 -14.36 -15.34 7.46
N GLY A 168 -13.62 -14.27 7.18
CA GLY A 168 -14.15 -12.91 7.07
C GLY A 168 -15.04 -12.73 5.83
N ASP A 169 -16.13 -12.03 5.97
CA ASP A 169 -17.05 -11.63 4.89
C ASP A 169 -16.59 -10.28 4.31
N ILE A 170 -15.92 -10.32 3.16
CA ILE A 170 -15.30 -9.16 2.51
C ILE A 170 -16.13 -8.73 1.32
N ASN A 171 -16.72 -7.55 1.40
CA ASN A 171 -17.68 -7.05 0.42
C ASN A 171 -17.16 -5.77 -0.25
N THR A 172 -16.72 -5.90 -1.51
CA THR A 172 -16.40 -4.75 -2.38
C THR A 172 -17.65 -4.18 -3.01
N ARG A 173 -17.56 -2.98 -3.59
CA ARG A 173 -18.70 -2.27 -4.20
C ARG A 173 -19.90 -2.16 -3.25
N THR A 174 -19.62 -2.01 -1.94
CA THR A 174 -20.62 -2.01 -0.88
C THR A 174 -20.46 -0.75 -0.02
N ILE A 175 -21.45 0.14 -0.08
CA ILE A 175 -21.47 1.38 0.70
C ILE A 175 -22.32 1.24 1.93
N VAL A 176 -21.90 1.90 3.02
CA VAL A 176 -22.76 2.10 4.20
C VAL A 176 -23.66 3.29 3.96
N LYS A 177 -24.98 3.04 3.94
CA LYS A 177 -26.01 4.06 3.74
C LYS A 177 -26.45 4.70 5.05
N ASN A 178 -26.61 3.87 6.07
CA ASN A 178 -27.02 4.30 7.38
C ASN A 178 -26.49 3.35 8.46
N MET A 179 -26.32 3.85 9.67
CA MET A 179 -25.99 3.02 10.82
C MET A 179 -26.58 3.62 12.11
N GLU A 180 -27.14 2.77 12.95
CA GLU A 180 -27.66 3.16 14.23
C GLU A 180 -27.33 2.14 15.31
N GLN A 181 -27.08 2.62 16.51
CA GLN A 181 -26.88 1.79 17.70
C GLN A 181 -28.17 1.63 18.46
N LYS A 182 -28.63 0.38 18.64
CA LYS A 182 -29.81 0.03 19.43
C LYS A 182 -29.53 -1.18 20.31
N LYS A 183 -29.79 -1.07 21.60
CA LYS A 183 -29.70 -2.18 22.59
C LYS A 183 -28.31 -2.88 22.56
N GLY A 184 -27.21 -2.12 22.49
CA GLY A 184 -25.89 -2.67 22.52
C GLY A 184 -25.43 -3.36 21.21
N VAL A 185 -26.11 -3.07 20.10
CA VAL A 185 -25.78 -3.63 18.76
C VAL A 185 -25.92 -2.54 17.72
N TRP A 186 -25.01 -2.50 16.79
CA TRP A 186 -25.07 -1.69 15.58
C TRP A 186 -25.97 -2.37 14.53
N ASN A 187 -26.93 -1.63 13.99
CA ASN A 187 -27.71 -2.00 12.82
C ASN A 187 -27.24 -1.14 11.66
N ILE A 188 -26.72 -1.77 10.62
CA ILE A 188 -26.02 -1.11 9.53
C ILE A 188 -26.72 -1.46 8.23
N GLU A 189 -27.14 -0.44 7.50
CA GLU A 189 -27.69 -0.57 6.17
C GLU A 189 -26.59 -0.43 5.15
N VAL A 190 -26.36 -1.46 4.35
CA VAL A 190 -25.37 -1.48 3.28
C VAL A 190 -26.05 -1.67 1.92
N MET A 191 -25.50 -1.06 0.89
CA MET A 191 -25.99 -1.20 -0.49
C MET A 191 -24.84 -1.57 -1.42
N ASN A 192 -25.04 -2.62 -2.22
CA ASN A 192 -24.12 -2.94 -3.29
C ASN A 192 -24.30 -1.94 -4.44
N THR A 193 -23.22 -1.29 -4.87
CA THR A 193 -23.25 -0.20 -5.88
C THR A 193 -23.41 -0.70 -7.32
N ILE A 194 -23.28 -2.01 -7.57
CA ILE A 194 -23.50 -2.62 -8.90
C ILE A 194 -24.96 -3.09 -9.03
N SER A 195 -25.41 -3.91 -8.06
CA SER A 195 -26.77 -4.48 -8.10
C SER A 195 -27.86 -3.57 -7.52
N ASN A 196 -27.47 -2.51 -6.79
CA ASN A 196 -28.34 -1.66 -5.98
C ASN A 196 -29.11 -2.43 -4.89
N GLU A 197 -28.70 -3.66 -4.59
CA GLU A 197 -29.31 -4.46 -3.52
C GLU A 197 -28.92 -3.90 -2.15
N THR A 198 -29.91 -3.68 -1.31
CA THR A 198 -29.74 -3.22 0.07
C THR A 198 -29.86 -4.38 1.05
N LYS A 199 -28.93 -4.45 2.00
CA LYS A 199 -28.91 -5.44 3.09
C LYS A 199 -28.76 -4.77 4.45
N TYR A 200 -29.25 -5.44 5.48
CA TYR A 200 -29.06 -5.02 6.88
C TYR A 200 -28.11 -5.98 7.57
N VAL A 201 -27.02 -5.43 8.09
CA VAL A 201 -25.98 -6.16 8.82
C VAL A 201 -25.98 -5.71 10.28
N ARG A 202 -25.77 -6.65 11.20
CA ARG A 202 -25.70 -6.36 12.64
C ARG A 202 -24.30 -6.65 13.16
N ALA A 203 -23.75 -5.77 14.01
CA ALA A 203 -22.45 -5.95 14.60
C ALA A 203 -22.36 -5.43 16.03
N LYS A 204 -21.47 -5.99 16.84
CA LYS A 204 -21.17 -5.52 18.20
C LYS A 204 -20.25 -4.31 18.17
N VAL A 205 -19.19 -4.35 17.35
CA VAL A 205 -18.20 -3.27 17.20
C VAL A 205 -18.17 -2.82 15.75
N VAL A 206 -18.08 -1.51 15.52
CA VAL A 206 -17.84 -0.91 14.20
C VAL A 206 -16.45 -0.28 14.20
N VAL A 207 -15.69 -0.55 13.15
CA VAL A 207 -14.37 0.07 12.91
C VAL A 207 -14.46 0.96 11.68
N ASN A 208 -14.31 2.26 11.87
CA ASN A 208 -14.23 3.24 10.79
C ASN A 208 -12.77 3.36 10.34
N ALA A 209 -12.44 2.71 9.23
CA ALA A 209 -11.14 2.69 8.58
C ALA A 209 -11.18 3.38 7.21
N THR A 210 -12.03 4.39 7.04
CA THR A 210 -12.30 5.07 5.77
C THR A 210 -11.20 6.04 5.33
N GLY A 211 -10.09 6.13 6.06
CA GLY A 211 -8.92 6.94 5.70
C GLY A 211 -9.26 8.43 5.50
N PRO A 212 -9.05 9.02 4.30
CA PRO A 212 -9.34 10.44 4.07
C PRO A 212 -10.82 10.82 4.26
N TRP A 213 -11.73 9.87 4.16
CA TRP A 213 -13.17 10.10 4.34
C TRP A 213 -13.66 9.98 5.80
N VAL A 214 -12.75 9.77 6.78
CA VAL A 214 -13.15 9.49 8.19
C VAL A 214 -14.03 10.59 8.78
N ASP A 215 -13.68 11.86 8.61
CA ASP A 215 -14.47 12.97 9.14
C ASP A 215 -15.77 13.18 8.38
N SER A 216 -15.77 13.05 7.05
CA SER A 216 -17.00 13.13 6.25
C SER A 216 -17.95 11.98 6.58
N PHE A 217 -17.43 10.77 6.80
CA PHE A 217 -18.23 9.64 7.27
C PHE A 217 -18.86 9.91 8.63
N LEU A 218 -18.09 10.41 9.60
CA LEU A 218 -18.58 10.77 10.91
C LEU A 218 -19.63 11.88 10.85
N ASN A 219 -19.41 12.92 10.04
CA ASN A 219 -20.35 14.02 9.86
C ASN A 219 -21.70 13.57 9.26
N ASN A 220 -21.67 12.56 8.38
CA ASN A 220 -22.88 12.04 7.74
C ASN A 220 -23.68 11.06 8.62
N HIS A 221 -23.02 10.38 9.56
CA HIS A 221 -23.63 9.30 10.36
C HIS A 221 -23.74 9.61 11.86
N SER A 222 -23.25 10.76 12.32
CA SER A 222 -23.36 11.20 13.71
C SER A 222 -24.33 12.36 13.83
N LYS A 223 -25.08 12.38 14.95
CA LYS A 223 -25.93 13.52 15.33
C LYS A 223 -25.17 14.63 16.06
N GLN A 224 -23.86 14.50 16.20
CA GLN A 224 -23.01 15.46 16.92
C GLN A 224 -22.53 16.59 15.99
N THR A 225 -21.96 17.63 16.60
CA THR A 225 -21.31 18.76 15.93
C THR A 225 -20.22 18.30 14.98
N LYS A 226 -19.94 19.13 13.97
CA LYS A 226 -18.95 18.88 12.90
C LYS A 226 -17.63 18.32 13.41
N PHE A 227 -17.22 17.18 12.85
CA PHE A 227 -15.89 16.60 13.05
C PHE A 227 -14.89 17.24 12.08
N ASP A 228 -13.73 17.60 12.61
CA ASP A 228 -12.59 18.19 11.87
C ASP A 228 -11.31 17.69 12.53
N ASN A 229 -11.11 16.37 12.49
CA ASN A 229 -9.99 15.71 13.17
C ASN A 229 -8.77 15.56 12.28
N ILE A 230 -8.93 15.67 10.95
CA ILE A 230 -7.85 15.39 10.00
C ILE A 230 -7.55 16.59 9.10
N ARG A 231 -6.27 16.74 8.79
CA ARG A 231 -5.75 17.58 7.72
C ARG A 231 -5.50 16.70 6.49
N LEU A 232 -6.09 17.07 5.38
CA LEU A 232 -5.91 16.35 4.12
C LEU A 232 -4.69 16.90 3.37
N VAL A 233 -3.75 16.03 3.04
CA VAL A 233 -2.53 16.39 2.31
C VAL A 233 -2.38 15.51 1.08
N LYS A 234 -2.48 16.14 -0.10
CA LYS A 234 -2.29 15.47 -1.39
C LYS A 234 -0.80 15.29 -1.69
N GLY A 235 -0.45 14.11 -2.18
CA GLY A 235 0.88 13.80 -2.69
C GLY A 235 0.76 13.13 -4.05
N SER A 236 1.44 13.71 -5.05
CA SER A 236 1.38 13.27 -6.44
C SER A 236 2.70 12.65 -6.88
N HIS A 237 2.61 11.68 -7.80
CA HIS A 237 3.74 10.98 -8.40
C HIS A 237 3.57 10.97 -9.90
N ILE A 238 4.69 11.00 -10.63
CA ILE A 238 4.75 10.85 -12.09
C ILE A 238 5.55 9.61 -12.46
N VAL A 239 5.21 9.00 -13.59
CA VAL A 239 5.94 7.90 -14.21
C VAL A 239 6.53 8.37 -15.52
N VAL A 240 7.82 8.14 -15.69
CA VAL A 240 8.56 8.45 -16.91
C VAL A 240 9.31 7.21 -17.40
N LYS A 241 9.82 7.22 -18.63
CA LYS A 241 10.75 6.19 -19.09
C LYS A 241 11.94 6.09 -18.14
N LYS A 242 12.57 4.92 -18.11
CA LYS A 242 13.71 4.61 -17.26
C LYS A 242 14.82 5.65 -17.38
N LEU A 243 15.15 6.32 -16.25
CA LEU A 243 16.18 7.37 -16.21
C LEU A 243 17.58 6.83 -15.92
N PHE A 244 17.71 5.61 -15.37
CA PHE A 244 18.98 5.00 -14.97
C PHE A 244 18.89 3.47 -14.99
N ASN A 245 20.04 2.79 -15.14
CA ASN A 245 20.10 1.34 -15.38
C ASN A 245 20.42 0.49 -14.14
N HIS A 246 20.84 1.11 -13.04
CA HIS A 246 21.08 0.39 -11.79
C HIS A 246 19.78 0.20 -10.97
N SER A 247 19.84 -0.66 -9.97
CA SER A 247 18.69 -1.04 -9.13
C SER A 247 18.45 -0.14 -7.93
N HIS A 248 19.31 0.84 -7.67
CA HIS A 248 19.15 1.78 -6.56
C HIS A 248 18.05 2.81 -6.85
N ALA A 249 17.33 3.20 -5.80
CA ALA A 249 16.47 4.37 -5.81
C ALA A 249 17.23 5.62 -5.34
N TYR A 250 16.64 6.77 -5.55
CA TYR A 250 17.17 8.03 -5.04
C TYR A 250 16.20 8.67 -4.06
N ILE A 251 16.76 9.35 -3.06
CA ILE A 251 16.08 10.29 -2.21
C ILE A 251 16.73 11.66 -2.37
N PHE A 252 15.92 12.66 -2.65
CA PHE A 252 16.36 14.02 -2.86
C PHE A 252 15.68 14.99 -1.90
N GLN A 253 16.37 16.05 -1.54
CA GLN A 253 15.79 17.11 -0.74
C GLN A 253 15.98 18.45 -1.48
N ASN A 254 14.87 19.05 -1.89
CA ASN A 254 14.86 20.34 -2.57
C ASN A 254 15.20 21.50 -1.63
N GLY A 255 15.55 22.65 -2.23
CA GLY A 255 15.86 23.87 -1.49
C GLY A 255 14.70 24.41 -0.63
N ASP A 256 13.45 24.05 -0.95
CA ASP A 256 12.23 24.37 -0.19
C ASP A 256 11.99 23.40 1.00
N GLY A 257 12.89 22.43 1.19
CA GLY A 257 12.84 21.44 2.26
C GLY A 257 11.93 20.25 1.97
N ARG A 258 11.27 20.18 0.81
CA ARG A 258 10.50 18.99 0.40
C ARG A 258 11.44 17.86 -0.03
N VAL A 259 11.01 16.64 0.29
CA VAL A 259 11.72 15.41 -0.09
C VAL A 259 10.92 14.68 -1.16
N PHE A 260 11.59 14.21 -2.18
CA PHE A 260 11.02 13.35 -3.19
C PHE A 260 11.94 12.17 -3.51
N PHE A 261 11.38 11.14 -4.10
CA PHE A 261 12.08 9.93 -4.49
C PHE A 261 12.06 9.77 -6.00
N ALA A 262 13.06 9.09 -6.54
CA ALA A 262 13.04 8.53 -7.89
C ALA A 262 13.37 7.04 -7.78
N VAL A 263 12.43 6.20 -8.16
CA VAL A 263 12.47 4.76 -7.89
C VAL A 263 12.33 4.00 -9.21
N PRO A 264 13.21 3.00 -9.48
CA PRO A 264 13.05 2.10 -10.63
C PRO A 264 11.73 1.33 -10.51
N TRP A 265 10.96 1.25 -11.59
CA TRP A 265 9.67 0.59 -11.57
C TRP A 265 9.40 -0.20 -12.84
N GLU A 266 8.85 -1.41 -12.67
CA GLU A 266 8.47 -2.33 -13.75
C GLU A 266 9.56 -2.50 -14.85
N ASN A 267 10.83 -2.45 -14.45
CA ASN A 267 12.03 -2.57 -15.26
C ASN A 267 12.21 -1.51 -16.38
N GLU A 268 11.14 -0.91 -16.88
CA GLU A 268 11.12 0.00 -18.01
C GLU A 268 10.88 1.47 -17.62
N PHE A 269 10.54 1.73 -16.36
CA PHE A 269 10.13 3.06 -15.90
C PHE A 269 10.91 3.53 -14.67
N THR A 270 10.76 4.81 -14.40
CA THR A 270 11.09 5.43 -13.11
C THR A 270 9.86 6.19 -12.65
N PHE A 271 9.39 5.96 -11.41
CA PHE A 271 8.43 6.88 -10.81
C PHE A 271 9.14 7.91 -9.93
N ILE A 272 8.61 9.14 -9.93
CA ILE A 272 9.14 10.29 -9.20
C ILE A 272 8.03 10.89 -8.34
N GLY A 273 8.28 11.11 -7.07
CA GLY A 273 7.35 11.69 -6.11
C GLY A 273 7.91 11.71 -4.70
N THR A 274 7.34 12.47 -3.80
CA THR A 274 5.96 12.96 -3.83
C THR A 274 5.92 14.48 -3.63
N THR A 275 4.80 15.09 -4.01
CA THR A 275 4.44 16.42 -3.57
C THR A 275 3.83 16.38 -2.16
N ASP A 276 3.73 17.52 -1.48
CA ASP A 276 3.01 17.70 -0.21
C ASP A 276 2.22 19.00 -0.30
N VAL A 277 0.94 18.91 -0.65
CA VAL A 277 0.03 20.04 -0.84
C VAL A 277 -1.23 19.86 0.00
N ASP A 278 -1.62 20.87 0.76
CA ASP A 278 -2.91 20.83 1.45
C ASP A 278 -4.04 20.62 0.44
N PHE A 279 -4.93 19.69 0.75
CA PHE A 279 -6.00 19.30 -0.16
C PHE A 279 -7.36 19.83 0.33
N ILE A 280 -8.01 20.57 -0.54
CA ILE A 280 -9.39 21.02 -0.39
C ILE A 280 -10.11 20.65 -1.68
N GLY A 281 -11.08 19.77 -1.62
CA GLY A 281 -11.80 19.31 -2.80
C GLY A 281 -12.53 18.00 -2.61
N ASP A 282 -13.00 17.46 -3.72
CA ASP A 282 -13.69 16.17 -3.73
C ASP A 282 -12.68 15.01 -3.68
N LEU A 283 -12.79 14.19 -2.62
CA LEU A 283 -11.94 13.01 -2.41
C LEU A 283 -12.22 11.86 -3.41
N ASP A 284 -13.33 11.91 -4.10
CA ASP A 284 -13.71 10.90 -5.09
C ASP A 284 -13.29 11.30 -6.52
N ASN A 285 -12.90 12.58 -6.73
CA ASN A 285 -12.50 13.10 -8.05
C ASN A 285 -11.35 14.10 -7.94
N PHE A 286 -10.12 13.60 -7.94
CA PHE A 286 -8.91 14.42 -7.95
C PHE A 286 -7.76 13.74 -8.71
N SER A 287 -6.83 14.55 -9.19
CA SER A 287 -5.63 14.11 -9.90
C SER A 287 -4.43 15.01 -9.57
N ALA A 288 -3.26 14.67 -10.11
CA ALA A 288 -2.12 15.59 -10.11
C ALA A 288 -2.43 16.80 -10.98
N SER A 289 -2.14 18.00 -10.49
CA SER A 289 -2.23 19.21 -11.29
C SER A 289 -1.00 19.38 -12.19
N ASP A 290 -1.13 20.16 -13.26
CA ASP A 290 0.01 20.50 -14.14
C ASP A 290 1.15 21.14 -13.35
N ASP A 291 0.85 21.96 -12.34
CA ASP A 291 1.86 22.55 -11.46
C ASP A 291 2.62 21.51 -10.65
N GLU A 292 1.94 20.47 -10.15
CA GLU A 292 2.60 19.37 -9.43
C GLU A 292 3.47 18.53 -10.36
N ILE A 293 2.98 18.22 -11.56
CA ILE A 293 3.73 17.49 -12.60
C ILE A 293 4.99 18.28 -12.97
N ASN A 294 4.82 19.57 -13.30
CA ASN A 294 5.94 20.45 -13.65
C ASN A 294 6.94 20.65 -12.49
N TYR A 295 6.44 20.72 -11.25
CA TYR A 295 7.30 20.76 -10.07
C TYR A 295 8.16 19.50 -9.95
N LEU A 296 7.60 18.31 -10.14
CA LEU A 296 8.35 17.06 -10.07
C LEU A 296 9.39 16.94 -11.19
N CYS A 297 9.03 17.29 -12.42
CA CYS A 297 9.97 17.34 -13.55
C CYS A 297 11.14 18.29 -13.28
N LYS A 298 10.85 19.54 -12.90
CA LYS A 298 11.87 20.55 -12.55
C LYS A 298 12.75 20.10 -11.38
N SER A 299 12.16 19.43 -10.39
CA SER A 299 12.91 18.92 -9.25
C SER A 299 13.89 17.81 -9.67
N ALA A 300 13.45 16.88 -10.51
CA ALA A 300 14.29 15.81 -11.02
C ALA A 300 15.47 16.34 -11.86
N ASN A 301 15.22 17.31 -12.73
CA ASN A 301 16.23 17.93 -13.60
C ASN A 301 17.35 18.65 -12.84
N GLN A 302 17.16 18.98 -11.56
CA GLN A 302 18.26 19.53 -10.73
C GLN A 302 19.31 18.46 -10.37
N TYR A 303 18.96 17.20 -10.43
CA TYR A 303 19.78 16.09 -9.97
C TYR A 303 20.25 15.18 -11.09
N PHE A 304 19.40 14.88 -12.06
CA PHE A 304 19.70 13.98 -13.15
C PHE A 304 20.36 14.70 -14.34
N ARG A 305 21.18 13.97 -15.09
CA ARG A 305 21.76 14.44 -16.36
C ARG A 305 20.70 14.50 -17.48
N SER A 306 19.71 13.63 -17.41
CA SER A 306 18.62 13.58 -18.38
C SER A 306 17.52 14.55 -17.95
N ASP A 307 17.20 15.50 -18.80
CA ASP A 307 16.06 16.38 -18.60
C ASP A 307 14.75 15.68 -18.97
N ILE A 308 13.72 15.94 -18.15
CA ILE A 308 12.35 15.49 -18.39
C ILE A 308 11.38 16.69 -18.33
N SER A 309 10.32 16.58 -19.09
CA SER A 309 9.23 17.55 -19.16
C SER A 309 7.88 16.89 -18.90
N SER A 310 6.81 17.64 -18.83
CA SER A 310 5.46 17.09 -18.74
C SER A 310 5.09 16.19 -19.92
N ASN A 311 5.70 16.39 -21.10
CA ASN A 311 5.47 15.53 -22.28
C ASN A 311 6.09 14.13 -22.14
N ASP A 312 7.04 13.96 -21.25
CA ASP A 312 7.68 12.67 -20.98
C ASP A 312 6.93 11.83 -19.92
N VAL A 313 5.88 12.42 -19.32
CA VAL A 313 5.07 11.75 -18.29
C VAL A 313 4.08 10.80 -18.94
N ILE A 314 4.32 9.51 -18.72
CA ILE A 314 3.50 8.42 -19.26
C ILE A 314 2.23 8.25 -18.43
N LYS A 315 2.34 8.34 -17.12
CA LYS A 315 1.24 8.20 -16.15
C LYS A 315 1.54 9.02 -14.90
N HIS A 316 0.51 9.37 -14.17
CA HIS A 316 0.64 9.95 -12.83
C HIS A 316 -0.45 9.40 -11.91
N TRP A 317 -0.22 9.47 -10.61
CA TRP A 317 -1.24 9.21 -9.60
C TRP A 317 -1.10 10.17 -8.44
N SER A 318 -2.18 10.35 -7.72
CA SER A 318 -2.24 11.15 -6.50
C SER A 318 -2.93 10.39 -5.38
N GLY A 319 -2.47 10.60 -4.16
CA GLY A 319 -3.12 10.09 -2.97
C GLY A 319 -3.29 11.19 -1.93
N VAL A 320 -4.35 11.12 -1.15
CA VAL A 320 -4.61 12.06 -0.06
C VAL A 320 -4.32 11.39 1.27
N ARG A 321 -3.44 11.99 2.07
CA ARG A 321 -3.06 11.53 3.41
C ARG A 321 -3.98 12.18 4.44
N PRO A 322 -4.67 11.39 5.28
CA PRO A 322 -5.44 11.92 6.40
C PRO A 322 -4.53 12.09 7.62
N LEU A 323 -3.83 13.20 7.72
CA LEU A 323 -2.98 13.49 8.89
C LEU A 323 -3.85 13.96 10.05
N TYR A 324 -3.63 13.41 11.26
CA TYR A 324 -4.35 13.90 12.43
C TYR A 324 -3.98 15.35 12.74
N GLN A 325 -4.96 16.18 13.07
CA GLN A 325 -4.75 17.60 13.39
C GLN A 325 -4.10 17.73 14.78
N ASP A 326 -2.78 17.89 14.79
CA ASP A 326 -1.96 18.10 16.01
C ASP A 326 -1.65 19.58 16.28
N GLY A 327 -2.28 20.50 15.52
CA GLY A 327 -2.06 21.96 15.60
C GLY A 327 -0.82 22.44 14.84
N SER A 328 -0.10 21.59 14.10
CA SER A 328 1.07 21.98 13.32
C SER A 328 0.69 22.85 12.13
N LYS A 329 1.41 24.01 11.95
CA LYS A 329 1.12 25.00 10.90
C LYS A 329 1.47 24.51 9.48
N LYS A 330 2.41 23.57 9.33
CA LYS A 330 2.89 23.07 8.03
C LYS A 330 2.62 21.58 7.88
N ALA A 331 2.13 21.13 6.72
CA ALA A 331 1.88 19.73 6.39
C ALA A 331 3.11 18.82 6.62
N GLN A 332 4.32 19.33 6.34
CA GLN A 332 5.58 18.60 6.53
C GLN A 332 5.94 18.33 8.00
N LYS A 333 5.34 19.10 8.94
CA LYS A 333 5.56 18.98 10.39
C LYS A 333 4.45 18.23 11.12
N ALA A 334 3.31 17.96 10.48
CA ALA A 334 2.23 17.18 11.06
C ALA A 334 2.69 15.76 11.34
N SER A 335 2.29 15.23 12.50
CA SER A 335 2.61 13.85 12.87
C SER A 335 2.12 12.86 11.80
N ARG A 336 2.98 11.88 11.48
CA ARG A 336 2.67 10.78 10.55
C ARG A 336 2.22 9.53 11.31
N ASP A 337 2.03 9.63 12.60
CA ASP A 337 1.53 8.53 13.42
C ASP A 337 0.01 8.40 13.29
N TYR A 338 -0.52 7.26 13.73
CA TYR A 338 -1.95 7.03 13.76
C TYR A 338 -2.53 7.31 15.15
N ILE A 339 -3.82 7.61 15.17
CA ILE A 339 -4.59 7.73 16.40
C ILE A 339 -5.82 6.84 16.28
N ILE A 340 -6.07 6.05 17.31
CA ILE A 340 -7.25 5.20 17.45
C ILE A 340 -8.12 5.79 18.55
N LYS A 341 -9.31 6.29 18.17
CA LYS A 341 -10.31 6.80 19.11
C LYS A 341 -11.48 5.84 19.22
N GLU A 342 -11.88 5.56 20.44
CA GLU A 342 -13.04 4.76 20.76
C GLU A 342 -14.17 5.68 21.23
N ASP A 343 -15.35 5.53 20.62
CA ASP A 343 -16.60 6.12 21.09
C ASP A 343 -17.50 4.98 21.58
N SER A 344 -17.53 4.78 22.88
CA SER A 344 -18.32 3.75 23.54
C SER A 344 -19.43 4.43 24.36
N ARG A 345 -20.68 4.22 23.99
CA ARG A 345 -21.85 4.73 24.70
C ARG A 345 -22.38 3.76 25.76
N ASP A 346 -22.04 2.50 25.60
CA ASP A 346 -22.29 1.43 26.57
C ASP A 346 -21.14 0.42 26.48
N ASN A 347 -20.85 -0.30 27.55
CA ASN A 347 -19.73 -1.23 27.63
C ASN A 347 -19.90 -2.50 26.74
N LYS A 348 -20.81 -2.51 25.78
CA LYS A 348 -21.16 -3.68 24.97
C LYS A 348 -21.04 -3.43 23.46
N SER A 349 -21.00 -2.16 23.05
CA SER A 349 -20.83 -1.80 21.63
C SER A 349 -20.07 -0.49 21.50
N ALA A 350 -19.18 -0.42 20.52
CA ALA A 350 -18.32 0.74 20.30
C ALA A 350 -18.17 1.06 18.81
N LEU A 351 -17.86 2.32 18.54
CA LEU A 351 -17.33 2.79 17.27
C LEU A 351 -15.85 3.12 17.46
N ILE A 352 -14.97 2.42 16.77
CA ILE A 352 -13.54 2.67 16.75
C ILE A 352 -13.20 3.45 15.49
N ASN A 353 -12.62 4.63 15.62
CA ASN A 353 -12.20 5.47 14.51
C ASN A 353 -10.68 5.46 14.38
N ILE A 354 -10.19 5.23 13.15
CA ILE A 354 -8.75 5.23 12.81
C ILE A 354 -8.45 6.52 12.06
N PHE A 355 -7.55 7.32 12.60
CA PHE A 355 -7.05 8.56 11.99
C PHE A 355 -5.58 8.40 11.62
N GLY A 356 -5.20 8.73 10.39
CA GLY A 356 -3.82 8.64 9.93
C GLY A 356 -3.35 7.21 9.64
N GLY A 357 -2.09 6.97 9.91
CA GLY A 357 -1.43 5.68 9.68
C GLY A 357 -0.56 5.67 8.42
N LYS A 358 0.35 4.73 8.38
CA LYS A 358 1.30 4.50 7.29
C LYS A 358 1.22 3.07 6.81
N MET A 359 1.57 2.85 5.55
CA MET A 359 1.76 1.51 5.00
C MET A 359 2.75 0.68 5.84
N THR A 360 3.79 1.28 6.39
CA THR A 360 4.80 0.59 7.21
C THR A 360 4.25 0.04 8.53
N THR A 361 3.35 0.78 9.20
CA THR A 361 2.89 0.44 10.57
C THR A 361 1.47 -0.09 10.62
N PHE A 362 0.86 -0.39 9.47
CA PHE A 362 -0.53 -0.84 9.40
C PHE A 362 -0.79 -2.12 10.21
N ARG A 363 0.19 -3.06 10.23
CA ARG A 363 0.05 -4.32 10.95
C ARG A 363 -0.06 -4.08 12.45
N GLN A 364 0.85 -3.26 13.01
CA GLN A 364 0.81 -2.88 14.43
C GLN A 364 -0.50 -2.15 14.77
N LEU A 365 -0.92 -1.19 13.93
CA LEU A 365 -2.20 -0.51 14.09
C LEU A 365 -3.37 -1.51 14.12
N SER A 366 -3.38 -2.48 13.22
CA SER A 366 -4.42 -3.51 13.15
C SER A 366 -4.47 -4.38 14.39
N GLU A 367 -3.30 -4.74 14.92
CA GLU A 367 -3.14 -5.48 16.18
C GLU A 367 -3.73 -4.70 17.36
N GLU A 368 -3.42 -3.40 17.48
CA GLU A 368 -3.96 -2.53 18.52
C GLU A 368 -5.48 -2.35 18.42
N VAL A 369 -6.02 -2.27 17.20
CA VAL A 369 -7.50 -2.21 16.99
C VAL A 369 -8.14 -3.53 17.38
N ALA A 370 -7.56 -4.67 17.00
CA ALA A 370 -8.06 -6.00 17.37
C ALA A 370 -7.98 -6.26 18.88
N ASP A 371 -6.98 -5.72 19.57
CA ASP A 371 -6.88 -5.75 21.05
C ASP A 371 -8.02 -4.95 21.70
N LYS A 372 -8.34 -3.76 21.15
CA LYS A 372 -9.49 -2.97 21.62
C LYS A 372 -10.81 -3.70 21.39
N VAL A 373 -11.01 -4.29 20.22
CA VAL A 373 -12.17 -5.13 19.91
C VAL A 373 -12.32 -6.24 20.95
N GLY A 374 -11.23 -6.98 21.23
CA GLY A 374 -11.24 -8.04 22.23
C GLY A 374 -11.60 -7.53 23.65
N SER A 375 -11.13 -6.33 24.01
CA SER A 375 -11.44 -5.71 25.29
C SER A 375 -12.93 -5.35 25.40
N ILE A 376 -13.54 -4.81 24.34
CA ILE A 376 -14.97 -4.46 24.28
C ILE A 376 -15.84 -5.72 24.34
N LEU A 377 -15.42 -6.79 23.63
CA LEU A 377 -16.14 -8.05 23.59
C LEU A 377 -15.98 -8.89 24.87
N GLY A 378 -15.06 -8.51 25.76
CA GLY A 378 -14.71 -9.27 26.96
C GLY A 378 -13.90 -10.55 26.67
N GLU A 379 -13.35 -10.69 25.47
CA GLU A 379 -12.57 -11.86 25.00
C GLU A 379 -11.25 -11.41 24.41
N LYS A 380 -10.19 -11.33 25.22
CA LYS A 380 -8.84 -11.02 24.71
C LYS A 380 -8.21 -12.27 24.08
N LYS A 381 -7.85 -12.15 22.81
CA LYS A 381 -7.14 -13.18 22.05
C LYS A 381 -5.75 -12.68 21.64
N SER A 382 -4.78 -13.56 21.62
CA SER A 382 -3.37 -13.19 21.38
C SER A 382 -3.13 -12.66 19.96
N PRO A 383 -2.22 -11.68 19.80
CA PRO A 383 -1.75 -11.25 18.48
C PRO A 383 -1.01 -12.41 17.79
N TRP A 384 -1.02 -12.42 16.45
CA TRP A 384 -0.48 -13.52 15.64
C TRP A 384 0.13 -13.07 14.30
N THR A 385 -0.20 -11.89 13.84
CA THR A 385 0.10 -11.42 12.48
C THR A 385 1.57 -11.14 12.21
N SER A 386 2.41 -11.03 13.25
CA SER A 386 3.88 -10.87 13.12
C SER A 386 4.60 -12.13 12.64
N ASP A 387 4.02 -13.31 12.90
CA ASP A 387 4.68 -14.60 12.75
C ASP A 387 4.06 -15.46 11.63
N VAL A 388 2.96 -15.00 11.04
CA VAL A 388 2.23 -15.75 10.01
C VAL A 388 2.29 -15.01 8.67
N HIS A 389 2.77 -15.71 7.66
CA HIS A 389 2.93 -15.19 6.30
C HIS A 389 1.59 -14.76 5.68
N LEU A 390 1.65 -13.75 4.83
CA LEU A 390 0.57 -13.43 3.90
C LEU A 390 0.48 -14.50 2.80
N PRO A 391 -0.68 -14.67 2.14
CA PRO A 391 -0.85 -15.64 1.06
C PRO A 391 0.26 -15.52 0.01
N GLY A 392 0.94 -16.62 -0.26
CA GLY A 392 2.06 -16.68 -1.18
C GLY A 392 3.43 -16.33 -0.59
N GLY A 393 3.48 -15.87 0.68
CA GLY A 393 4.72 -15.52 1.36
C GLY A 393 5.35 -16.62 2.22
N ASP A 394 4.85 -17.83 2.17
CA ASP A 394 5.19 -18.97 3.02
C ASP A 394 6.56 -19.59 2.66
N PHE A 395 7.57 -18.77 2.58
CA PHE A 395 8.98 -19.15 2.34
C PHE A 395 9.93 -18.12 2.94
N SER A 396 11.18 -18.50 3.19
CA SER A 396 12.22 -17.58 3.64
C SER A 396 12.83 -16.79 2.46
N LEU A 397 13.33 -15.58 2.72
CA LEU A 397 14.00 -14.75 1.71
C LEU A 397 15.15 -15.48 0.99
N THR A 398 15.85 -16.38 1.69
CA THR A 398 16.97 -17.16 1.14
C THR A 398 16.54 -18.26 0.18
N GLU A 399 15.27 -18.69 0.23
CA GLU A 399 14.72 -19.73 -0.63
C GLU A 399 14.16 -19.22 -1.95
N LYS A 400 13.95 -17.89 -2.05
CA LYS A 400 13.30 -17.25 -3.19
C LYS A 400 13.83 -17.72 -4.55
N THR A 401 15.15 -17.69 -4.76
CA THR A 401 15.78 -18.10 -6.03
C THR A 401 15.52 -19.59 -6.30
N LYS A 402 15.69 -20.44 -5.31
CA LYS A 402 15.46 -21.89 -5.46
C LYS A 402 14.03 -22.21 -5.85
N ILE A 403 13.05 -21.48 -5.28
CA ILE A 403 11.64 -21.70 -5.60
C ILE A 403 11.35 -21.26 -7.03
N VAL A 404 11.84 -20.09 -7.47
CA VAL A 404 11.68 -19.62 -8.85
C VAL A 404 12.29 -20.61 -9.84
N ASP A 405 13.51 -21.09 -9.58
CA ASP A 405 14.19 -22.09 -10.43
C ASP A 405 13.41 -23.42 -10.49
N SER A 406 12.85 -23.84 -9.36
CA SER A 406 11.99 -25.04 -9.29
C SER A 406 10.70 -24.88 -10.09
N LEU A 407 10.05 -23.73 -9.99
CA LEU A 407 8.85 -23.40 -10.77
C LEU A 407 9.17 -23.36 -12.27
N ALA A 408 10.27 -22.68 -12.66
CA ALA A 408 10.71 -22.62 -14.04
C ALA A 408 10.99 -24.01 -14.64
N LYS A 409 11.59 -24.93 -13.85
CA LYS A 409 11.80 -26.31 -14.25
C LYS A 409 10.49 -27.12 -14.34
N LYS A 410 9.57 -26.91 -13.39
CA LYS A 410 8.27 -27.60 -13.36
C LYS A 410 7.39 -27.19 -14.55
N TYR A 411 7.45 -25.92 -14.95
CA TYR A 411 6.70 -25.35 -16.05
C TYR A 411 7.62 -24.93 -17.21
N GLU A 412 8.55 -25.81 -17.62
CA GLU A 412 9.58 -25.56 -18.62
C GLU A 412 9.06 -25.14 -20.01
N TYR A 413 7.78 -25.40 -20.29
CA TYR A 413 7.07 -24.97 -21.48
C TYR A 413 6.56 -23.50 -21.42
N LEU A 414 6.70 -22.83 -20.25
CA LEU A 414 6.38 -21.41 -20.07
C LEU A 414 7.64 -20.56 -20.06
N ASP A 415 7.50 -19.31 -20.48
CA ASP A 415 8.61 -18.36 -20.46
C ASP A 415 9.08 -18.08 -19.00
N PHE A 416 10.40 -18.03 -18.79
CA PHE A 416 11.00 -17.79 -17.46
C PHE A 416 10.57 -16.43 -16.87
N HIS A 417 10.49 -15.39 -17.69
CA HIS A 417 10.10 -14.05 -17.22
C HIS A 417 8.63 -14.04 -16.79
N TYR A 418 7.77 -14.80 -17.48
CA TYR A 418 6.38 -15.01 -17.07
C TYR A 418 6.29 -15.66 -15.69
N ILE A 419 6.98 -16.76 -15.47
CA ILE A 419 7.05 -17.44 -14.16
C ILE A 419 7.58 -16.49 -13.08
N GLN A 420 8.64 -15.75 -13.37
CA GLN A 420 9.23 -14.79 -12.43
C GLN A 420 8.27 -13.65 -12.08
N ARG A 421 7.52 -13.13 -13.07
CA ARG A 421 6.48 -12.12 -12.84
C ARG A 421 5.37 -12.66 -11.94
N LEU A 422 4.83 -13.83 -12.26
CA LEU A 422 3.82 -14.47 -11.43
C LEU A 422 4.32 -14.70 -10.00
N PHE A 423 5.55 -15.20 -9.85
CA PHE A 423 6.12 -15.41 -8.52
C PHE A 423 6.30 -14.10 -7.74
N ASN A 424 6.71 -13.03 -8.39
CA ASN A 424 6.85 -11.73 -7.75
C ASN A 424 5.51 -11.15 -7.27
N LEU A 425 4.38 -11.50 -7.90
CA LEU A 425 3.04 -11.05 -7.53
C LEU A 425 2.33 -12.00 -6.55
N TYR A 426 2.52 -13.31 -6.72
CA TYR A 426 1.69 -14.34 -6.05
C TYR A 426 2.51 -15.32 -5.18
N GLY A 427 3.85 -15.28 -5.22
CA GLY A 427 4.71 -16.18 -4.46
C GLY A 427 4.40 -17.65 -4.72
N THR A 428 4.24 -18.45 -3.66
CA THR A 428 3.90 -19.89 -3.76
C THR A 428 2.51 -20.15 -4.34
N ARG A 429 1.62 -19.14 -4.41
CA ARG A 429 0.29 -19.25 -5.05
C ARG A 429 0.35 -19.46 -6.55
N VAL A 430 1.52 -19.27 -7.18
CA VAL A 430 1.74 -19.61 -8.60
C VAL A 430 1.35 -21.06 -8.89
N GLU A 431 1.64 -21.99 -8.00
CA GLU A 431 1.24 -23.40 -8.18
C GLU A 431 -0.28 -23.61 -8.18
N TYR A 432 -1.02 -22.78 -7.43
CA TYR A 432 -2.48 -22.80 -7.45
C TYR A 432 -3.04 -22.21 -8.76
N ILE A 433 -2.45 -21.10 -9.25
CA ILE A 433 -2.84 -20.47 -10.53
C ILE A 433 -2.61 -21.43 -11.69
N LEU A 434 -1.47 -22.11 -11.72
CA LEU A 434 -1.04 -22.97 -12.80
C LEU A 434 -1.39 -24.48 -12.59
N LYS A 435 -2.21 -24.82 -11.59
CA LYS A 435 -2.49 -26.23 -11.21
C LYS A 435 -2.99 -27.14 -12.34
N ASN A 436 -3.71 -26.57 -13.30
CA ASN A 436 -4.29 -27.30 -14.44
C ASN A 436 -3.60 -26.94 -15.77
N VAL A 437 -2.42 -26.30 -15.72
CA VAL A 437 -1.67 -25.88 -16.91
C VAL A 437 -0.57 -26.91 -17.17
N SER A 438 -0.64 -27.57 -18.33
CA SER A 438 0.32 -28.57 -18.82
C SER A 438 0.98 -28.13 -20.13
N SER A 439 0.47 -27.08 -20.77
CA SER A 439 1.00 -26.47 -21.98
C SER A 439 0.64 -25.00 -22.03
N THR A 440 1.26 -24.24 -22.94
CA THR A 440 0.92 -22.82 -23.17
C THR A 440 -0.54 -22.61 -23.59
N LYS A 441 -1.18 -23.59 -24.21
CA LYS A 441 -2.59 -23.52 -24.63
C LYS A 441 -3.55 -23.50 -23.43
N ASP A 442 -3.16 -24.15 -22.33
CA ASP A 442 -3.97 -24.25 -21.11
C ASP A 442 -4.01 -22.93 -20.33
N LEU A 443 -3.19 -21.94 -20.69
CA LEU A 443 -3.26 -20.58 -20.15
C LEU A 443 -4.54 -19.86 -20.54
N GLY A 444 -5.24 -20.34 -21.61
CA GLY A 444 -6.47 -19.76 -22.13
C GLY A 444 -6.24 -18.48 -22.94
N LEU A 445 -7.22 -17.58 -22.92
CA LEU A 445 -7.18 -16.33 -23.66
C LEU A 445 -5.99 -15.44 -23.22
N HIS A 446 -5.36 -14.81 -24.22
CA HIS A 446 -4.25 -13.87 -24.01
C HIS A 446 -4.75 -12.43 -24.14
N PHE A 447 -4.65 -11.65 -23.07
CA PHE A 447 -5.14 -10.26 -23.01
C PHE A 447 -4.06 -9.21 -23.28
N GLY A 448 -2.87 -9.64 -23.69
CA GLY A 448 -1.73 -8.77 -24.00
C GLY A 448 -0.62 -8.82 -22.95
N ARG A 449 0.61 -8.48 -23.34
CA ARG A 449 1.83 -8.66 -22.55
C ARG A 449 1.89 -10.10 -22.05
N ASP A 450 1.88 -10.31 -20.74
CA ASP A 450 1.93 -11.63 -20.10
C ASP A 450 0.64 -11.93 -19.32
N LEU A 451 -0.48 -11.30 -19.65
CA LEU A 451 -1.75 -11.51 -18.97
C LEU A 451 -2.58 -12.59 -19.68
N TYR A 452 -2.84 -13.69 -18.98
CA TYR A 452 -3.62 -14.81 -19.48
C TYR A 452 -4.86 -15.08 -18.64
N GLN A 453 -5.81 -15.80 -19.22
CA GLN A 453 -7.11 -16.13 -18.63
C GLN A 453 -6.97 -16.77 -17.24
N VAL A 454 -6.06 -17.73 -17.06
CA VAL A 454 -5.87 -18.41 -15.76
C VAL A 454 -5.54 -17.44 -14.62
N GLU A 455 -4.79 -16.38 -14.92
CA GLU A 455 -4.48 -15.33 -13.95
C GLU A 455 -5.68 -14.45 -13.66
N VAL A 456 -6.41 -14.04 -14.68
CA VAL A 456 -7.65 -13.24 -14.54
C VAL A 456 -8.68 -13.99 -13.73
N ASP A 457 -8.89 -15.28 -14.01
CA ASP A 457 -9.80 -16.15 -13.25
C ASP A 457 -9.43 -16.22 -11.77
N TYR A 458 -8.15 -16.37 -11.47
CA TYR A 458 -7.66 -16.34 -10.10
C TYR A 458 -7.96 -15.00 -9.41
N LEU A 459 -7.68 -13.88 -10.08
CA LEU A 459 -7.91 -12.55 -9.54
C LEU A 459 -9.40 -12.27 -9.28
N MET A 460 -10.28 -12.75 -10.16
CA MET A 460 -11.73 -12.63 -9.97
C MET A 460 -12.20 -13.49 -8.79
N GLN A 461 -11.74 -14.72 -8.69
CA GLN A 461 -12.20 -15.69 -7.70
C GLN A 461 -11.65 -15.44 -6.30
N GLU A 462 -10.34 -15.14 -6.19
CA GLU A 462 -9.62 -15.08 -4.92
C GLU A 462 -9.33 -13.66 -4.45
N GLU A 463 -9.25 -12.70 -5.37
CA GLU A 463 -8.76 -11.34 -5.09
C GLU A 463 -9.74 -10.22 -5.44
N PHE A 464 -11.02 -10.52 -5.52
CA PHE A 464 -12.13 -9.56 -5.66
C PHE A 464 -12.11 -8.70 -6.92
N ALA A 465 -11.36 -9.05 -7.96
CA ALA A 465 -11.33 -8.27 -9.18
C ALA A 465 -12.66 -8.40 -9.95
N LEU A 466 -13.29 -7.26 -10.26
CA LEU A 466 -14.58 -7.20 -10.93
C LEU A 466 -14.54 -6.48 -12.27
N CYS A 467 -13.48 -5.75 -12.58
CA CYS A 467 -13.33 -5.02 -13.84
C CYS A 467 -11.86 -4.95 -14.25
N PRO A 468 -11.56 -4.58 -15.52
CA PRO A 468 -10.19 -4.46 -16.01
C PRO A 468 -9.30 -3.57 -15.17
N GLU A 469 -9.82 -2.46 -14.66
CA GLU A 469 -9.07 -1.54 -13.79
C GLU A 469 -8.58 -2.22 -12.50
N ASP A 470 -9.40 -3.10 -11.89
CA ASP A 470 -9.00 -3.86 -10.72
C ASP A 470 -7.78 -4.75 -11.04
N VAL A 471 -7.85 -5.48 -12.17
CA VAL A 471 -6.79 -6.36 -12.65
C VAL A 471 -5.53 -5.57 -13.02
N LEU A 472 -5.68 -4.57 -13.88
CA LEU A 472 -4.56 -3.92 -14.53
C LEU A 472 -3.84 -2.90 -13.63
N GLU A 473 -4.56 -2.13 -12.83
CA GLU A 473 -3.96 -1.09 -12.00
C GLU A 473 -3.57 -1.59 -10.60
N ARG A 474 -4.41 -2.41 -9.96
CA ARG A 474 -4.21 -2.78 -8.55
C ARG A 474 -3.64 -4.18 -8.33
N ARG A 475 -3.80 -5.12 -9.28
CA ARG A 475 -3.25 -6.48 -9.13
C ARG A 475 -1.94 -6.69 -9.90
N THR A 476 -1.85 -6.21 -11.16
CA THR A 476 -0.74 -6.58 -12.06
C THR A 476 0.15 -5.43 -12.51
N LYS A 477 -0.30 -4.18 -12.45
CA LYS A 477 0.34 -2.98 -13.02
C LYS A 477 0.49 -3.01 -14.55
N LEU A 478 -0.19 -3.95 -15.22
CA LEU A 478 -0.09 -4.12 -16.68
C LEU A 478 -0.76 -3.00 -17.49
N TYR A 479 -1.53 -2.09 -16.84
CA TYR A 479 -2.07 -0.89 -17.49
C TYR A 479 -0.99 -0.02 -18.16
N LEU A 480 0.27 -0.14 -17.74
CA LEU A 480 1.41 0.59 -18.34
C LEU A 480 1.79 0.08 -19.72
N PHE A 481 1.32 -1.11 -20.10
CA PHE A 481 1.80 -1.84 -21.26
C PHE A 481 0.70 -2.24 -22.23
N LEU A 482 -0.59 -2.05 -21.88
CA LEU A 482 -1.71 -2.54 -22.69
C LEU A 482 -2.39 -1.42 -23.45
N ASP A 483 -2.67 -1.69 -24.72
CA ASP A 483 -3.47 -0.85 -25.59
C ASP A 483 -4.98 -1.01 -25.32
N TYR A 484 -5.77 -0.04 -25.77
CA TYR A 484 -7.22 0.03 -25.55
C TYR A 484 -7.96 -1.25 -25.97
N ASP A 485 -7.67 -1.80 -27.17
CA ASP A 485 -8.32 -3.01 -27.68
C ASP A 485 -8.13 -4.22 -26.75
N LYS A 486 -6.98 -4.33 -26.12
CA LYS A 486 -6.69 -5.41 -25.16
C LYS A 486 -7.47 -5.25 -23.88
N ILE A 487 -7.66 -4.01 -23.43
CA ILE A 487 -8.48 -3.68 -22.26
C ILE A 487 -9.95 -3.99 -22.52
N GLU A 488 -10.47 -3.68 -23.71
CA GLU A 488 -11.83 -4.00 -24.12
C GLU A 488 -12.08 -5.52 -24.17
N ASN A 489 -11.15 -6.29 -24.71
CA ASN A 489 -11.22 -7.75 -24.73
C ASN A 489 -11.25 -8.34 -23.31
N LEU A 490 -10.46 -7.81 -22.40
CA LEU A 490 -10.47 -8.19 -20.99
C LEU A 490 -11.83 -7.86 -20.33
N ASP A 491 -12.37 -6.68 -20.59
CA ASP A 491 -13.66 -6.24 -20.04
C ASP A 491 -14.80 -7.15 -20.50
N ASN A 492 -14.86 -7.46 -21.79
CA ASN A 492 -15.85 -8.38 -22.36
C ASN A 492 -15.74 -9.77 -21.73
N TYR A 493 -14.52 -10.29 -21.56
CA TYR A 493 -14.31 -11.57 -20.90
C TYR A 493 -14.82 -11.54 -19.44
N MET A 494 -14.44 -10.52 -18.67
CA MET A 494 -14.82 -10.42 -17.26
C MET A 494 -16.33 -10.24 -17.06
N LYS A 495 -17.01 -9.52 -17.96
CA LYS A 495 -18.49 -9.39 -17.96
C LYS A 495 -19.17 -10.72 -18.20
N ASN A 496 -18.81 -11.41 -19.28
CA ASN A 496 -19.39 -12.71 -19.64
C ASN A 496 -19.19 -13.75 -18.53
N LYS A 497 -18.05 -13.73 -17.85
CA LYS A 497 -17.73 -14.64 -16.74
C LYS A 497 -18.58 -14.43 -15.49
N LYS A 498 -19.14 -13.23 -15.30
CA LYS A 498 -20.03 -12.92 -14.16
C LYS A 498 -21.48 -13.32 -14.40
N GLU A 499 -21.88 -13.36 -15.68
CA GLU A 499 -23.26 -13.66 -16.09
C GLU A 499 -23.51 -15.18 -16.20
N GLY A 500 -22.47 -16.00 -16.32
CA GLY A 500 -22.52 -17.46 -16.39
C GLY A 500 -22.14 -18.12 -15.05
#